data_780ad685f8d130f28cdec02107662c08
#
_entry.id   780ad685f8d130f28cdec02107662c08
#
_cell.length_a   1.000
_cell.length_b   1.000
_cell.length_c   1.000
_cell.angle_alpha   90.00
_cell.angle_beta   90.00
_cell.angle_gamma   90.00
#
_symmetry.space_group_name_H-M   'P 1'
#
loop_
_entity.id
_entity.type
_entity.pdbx_description
1 polymer ?
#
loop_
_entity_poly.entity_id
_entity_poly.type
_entity_poly.pdbx_seq_one_letter_code
_entity_poly.pdbx_strand_id
1 'polypeptide(L)'
;MAKRILVVEDNDLNRKLFCDVLKANGYEVVPVADGQNVLGTAKRFQPHLVIMDIQLPNVSGIDLIAELKGEGDLAKVPVLAVTAYAGKGDEERIRDAGAADYLAKPVSIVPFMAAVRALLPE
;
A
#
# COMPACT_ATOMS: atom_id res chain seq x y z
N MET A 1 -5.32 -19.14 -7.62
CA MET A 1 -5.28 -18.69 -6.23
C MET A 1 -5.36 -17.17 -6.20
N ALA A 2 -6.02 -16.64 -5.18
CA ALA A 2 -6.17 -15.20 -5.06
C ALA A 2 -4.84 -14.52 -4.75
N LYS A 3 -4.60 -13.37 -5.36
CA LYS A 3 -3.47 -12.53 -4.98
C LYS A 3 -3.73 -11.90 -3.62
N ARG A 4 -2.68 -11.73 -2.84
CA ARG A 4 -2.76 -11.21 -1.47
C ARG A 4 -2.32 -9.74 -1.45
N ILE A 5 -3.14 -8.90 -0.84
CA ILE A 5 -2.86 -7.47 -0.74
C ILE A 5 -2.89 -7.06 0.72
N LEU A 6 -1.83 -6.39 1.16
CA LEU A 6 -1.75 -5.81 2.49
C LEU A 6 -2.15 -4.34 2.38
N VAL A 7 -3.14 -3.91 3.16
CA VAL A 7 -3.62 -2.53 3.15
C VAL A 7 -3.24 -1.86 4.47
N VAL A 8 -2.37 -0.87 4.40
CA VAL A 8 -1.93 -0.11 5.57
C VAL A 8 -2.57 1.28 5.50
N GLU A 9 -3.59 1.52 6.31
CA GLU A 9 -4.39 2.75 6.31
C GLU A 9 -4.98 2.97 7.69
N ASP A 10 -4.74 4.13 8.30
CA ASP A 10 -5.24 4.43 9.63
C ASP A 10 -6.69 4.93 9.66
N ASN A 11 -7.16 5.53 8.57
CA ASN A 11 -8.54 6.02 8.48
C ASN A 11 -9.49 4.85 8.27
N ASP A 12 -10.46 4.69 9.19
CA ASP A 12 -11.37 3.55 9.17
C ASP A 12 -12.21 3.47 7.89
N LEU A 13 -12.71 4.61 7.42
CA LEU A 13 -13.53 4.63 6.20
C LEU A 13 -12.72 4.27 4.96
N ASN A 14 -11.52 4.83 4.83
CA ASN A 14 -10.66 4.54 3.69
C ASN A 14 -10.20 3.09 3.72
N ARG A 15 -9.82 2.59 4.90
CA ARG A 15 -9.40 1.20 5.03
C ARG A 15 -10.51 0.24 4.64
N LYS A 16 -11.74 0.50 5.12
CA LYS A 16 -12.90 -0.30 4.76
C LYS A 16 -13.18 -0.25 3.26
N LEU A 17 -13.14 0.95 2.69
CA LEU A 17 -13.38 1.13 1.25
C LEU A 17 -12.39 0.32 0.41
N PHE A 18 -11.11 0.45 0.70
CA PHE A 18 -10.08 -0.27 -0.04
C PHE A 18 -10.26 -1.78 0.08
N CYS A 19 -10.48 -2.26 1.30
CA CYS A 19 -10.66 -3.69 1.53
C CYS A 19 -11.90 -4.24 0.82
N ASP A 20 -13.02 -3.54 0.92
CA ASP A 20 -14.27 -3.99 0.29
C ASP A 20 -14.14 -4.05 -1.23
N VAL A 21 -13.54 -3.03 -1.84
CA VAL A 21 -13.35 -2.98 -3.30
C VAL A 21 -12.42 -4.10 -3.75
N LEU A 22 -11.32 -4.31 -3.04
CA LEU A 22 -10.36 -5.36 -3.39
C LEU A 22 -10.96 -6.75 -3.25
N LYS A 23 -11.67 -7.01 -2.17
CA LYS A 23 -12.34 -8.30 -1.96
C LYS A 23 -13.39 -8.55 -3.04
N ALA A 24 -14.14 -7.52 -3.42
CA ALA A 24 -15.15 -7.63 -4.48
C ALA A 24 -14.50 -7.99 -5.83
N ASN A 25 -13.22 -7.69 -6.01
CA ASN A 25 -12.48 -8.01 -7.23
C ASN A 25 -11.66 -9.29 -7.11
N GLY A 26 -11.89 -10.09 -6.09
CA GLY A 26 -11.30 -11.41 -5.95
C GLY A 26 -9.95 -11.48 -5.24
N TYR A 27 -9.52 -10.40 -4.62
CA TYR A 27 -8.25 -10.39 -3.87
C TYR A 27 -8.46 -10.80 -2.42
N GLU A 28 -7.42 -11.41 -1.86
CA GLU A 28 -7.35 -11.68 -0.42
C GLU A 28 -6.66 -10.50 0.24
N VAL A 29 -7.26 -9.94 1.29
CA VAL A 29 -6.81 -8.67 1.87
C VAL A 29 -6.62 -8.79 3.36
N VAL A 30 -5.50 -8.26 3.86
CA VAL A 30 -5.28 -8.08 5.30
C VAL A 30 -5.13 -6.57 5.57
N PRO A 31 -6.02 -6.00 6.39
CA PRO A 31 -5.91 -4.59 6.76
C PRO A 31 -5.02 -4.40 7.98
N VAL A 32 -4.28 -3.30 8.00
CA VAL A 32 -3.46 -2.88 9.14
C VAL A 32 -3.78 -1.41 9.42
N ALA A 33 -4.15 -1.09 10.65
CA ALA A 33 -4.58 0.27 11.00
C ALA A 33 -3.42 1.18 11.39
N ASP A 34 -2.27 0.64 11.77
CA ASP A 34 -1.12 1.46 12.14
C ASP A 34 0.18 0.88 11.56
N GLY A 35 1.23 1.68 11.62
CA GLY A 35 2.50 1.32 11.01
C GLY A 35 3.41 0.45 11.86
N GLN A 36 3.05 0.16 13.11
CA GLN A 36 3.98 -0.48 14.03
C GLN A 36 4.23 -1.96 13.74
N ASN A 37 3.23 -2.65 13.20
CA ASN A 37 3.33 -4.09 12.93
C ASN A 37 3.36 -4.44 11.45
N VAL A 38 3.64 -3.47 10.59
CA VAL A 38 3.59 -3.68 9.14
C VAL A 38 4.59 -4.73 8.70
N LEU A 39 5.83 -4.61 9.13
CA LEU A 39 6.89 -5.53 8.68
C LEU A 39 6.60 -6.97 9.10
N GLY A 40 6.24 -7.17 10.38
CA GLY A 40 5.90 -8.50 10.88
C GLY A 40 4.70 -9.10 10.17
N THR A 41 3.66 -8.31 9.96
CA THR A 41 2.47 -8.74 9.24
C THR A 41 2.80 -9.11 7.79
N ALA A 42 3.61 -8.29 7.12
CA ALA A 42 4.01 -8.55 5.75
C ALA A 42 4.81 -9.86 5.64
N LYS A 43 5.69 -10.11 6.58
CA LYS A 43 6.47 -11.35 6.59
C LYS A 43 5.58 -12.58 6.72
N ARG A 44 4.55 -12.52 7.57
CA ARG A 44 3.63 -13.64 7.79
C ARG A 44 2.67 -13.82 6.62
N PHE A 45 2.10 -12.73 6.13
CA PHE A 45 1.08 -12.76 5.10
C PHE A 45 1.66 -13.02 3.71
N GLN A 46 2.88 -12.57 3.46
CA GLN A 46 3.55 -12.65 2.16
C GLN A 46 2.69 -12.05 1.05
N PRO A 47 2.43 -10.73 1.11
CA PRO A 47 1.57 -10.09 0.12
C PRO A 47 2.23 -10.01 -1.26
N HIS A 48 1.39 -9.92 -2.28
CA HIS A 48 1.83 -9.66 -3.65
C HIS A 48 1.84 -8.16 -3.96
N LEU A 49 1.14 -7.38 -3.15
CA LEU A 49 1.07 -5.92 -3.27
C LEU A 49 0.85 -5.33 -1.88
N VAL A 50 1.47 -4.21 -1.60
CA VAL A 50 1.22 -3.44 -0.38
C VAL A 50 0.64 -2.09 -0.78
N ILE A 51 -0.50 -1.73 -0.18
CA ILE A 51 -1.08 -0.39 -0.31
C ILE A 51 -0.72 0.35 0.96
N MET A 52 0.02 1.45 0.83
CA MET A 52 0.63 2.14 1.96
C MET A 52 0.18 3.59 2.04
N ASP A 53 -0.54 3.93 3.10
CA ASP A 53 -0.80 5.33 3.43
C ASP A 53 0.49 5.98 3.90
N ILE A 54 0.81 7.14 3.32
CA ILE A 54 2.04 7.86 3.68
C ILE A 54 1.87 8.63 5.00
N GLN A 55 0.66 9.13 5.28
CA GLN A 55 0.38 9.90 6.51
C GLN A 55 -0.18 9.01 7.61
N LEU A 56 0.66 8.20 8.19
CA LEU A 56 0.29 7.37 9.34
C LEU A 56 0.65 8.07 10.65
N PRO A 57 -0.11 7.83 11.73
CA PRO A 57 0.30 8.36 13.04
C PRO A 57 1.56 7.64 13.52
N ASN A 58 2.46 8.38 14.13
CA ASN A 58 3.68 7.86 14.79
C ASN A 58 4.74 7.26 13.88
N VAL A 59 4.43 6.93 12.64
CA VAL A 59 5.38 6.31 11.71
C VAL A 59 5.15 6.90 10.32
N SER A 60 6.23 7.22 9.61
CA SER A 60 6.12 7.67 8.23
C SER A 60 5.93 6.49 7.29
N GLY A 61 4.95 6.58 6.40
CA GLY A 61 4.76 5.56 5.36
C GLY A 61 5.98 5.46 4.45
N ILE A 62 6.69 6.56 4.23
CA ILE A 62 7.94 6.55 3.43
C ILE A 62 8.99 5.66 4.10
N ASP A 63 9.15 5.78 5.41
CA ASP A 63 10.10 4.95 6.15
C ASP A 63 9.71 3.47 6.09
N LEU A 64 8.41 3.19 6.19
CA LEU A 64 7.91 1.81 6.08
C LEU A 64 8.17 1.21 4.69
N ILE A 65 8.01 2.00 3.63
CA ILE A 65 8.34 1.54 2.28
C ILE A 65 9.81 1.17 2.21
N ALA A 66 10.69 2.03 2.73
CA ALA A 66 12.13 1.76 2.73
C ALA A 66 12.46 0.48 3.52
N GLU A 67 11.81 0.27 4.67
CA GLU A 67 11.99 -0.94 5.45
C GLU A 67 11.57 -2.20 4.69
N LEU A 68 10.40 -2.15 4.03
CA LEU A 68 9.91 -3.27 3.23
C LEU A 68 10.89 -3.60 2.09
N LYS A 69 11.42 -2.58 1.44
CA LYS A 69 12.37 -2.76 0.34
C LYS A 69 13.71 -3.29 0.79
N GLY A 70 14.05 -3.14 2.06
CA GLY A 70 15.27 -3.68 2.64
C GLY A 70 15.14 -5.11 3.16
N GLU A 71 13.97 -5.73 3.06
CA GLU A 71 13.69 -7.04 3.67
C GLU A 71 13.55 -8.15 2.64
N GLY A 72 14.65 -8.79 2.25
CA GLY A 72 14.66 -10.05 1.51
C GLY A 72 13.56 -10.19 0.45
N ASP A 73 12.66 -11.12 0.67
CA ASP A 73 11.57 -11.40 -0.28
C ASP A 73 10.58 -10.25 -0.43
N LEU A 74 10.43 -9.41 0.60
CA LEU A 74 9.53 -8.26 0.54
C LEU A 74 10.06 -7.17 -0.41
N ALA A 75 11.35 -7.14 -0.67
CA ALA A 75 11.94 -6.15 -1.58
C ALA A 75 11.35 -6.24 -2.99
N LYS A 76 10.82 -7.39 -3.38
CA LYS A 76 10.24 -7.62 -4.71
C LYS A 76 8.76 -7.25 -4.79
N VAL A 77 8.12 -7.01 -3.65
CA VAL A 77 6.69 -6.73 -3.60
C VAL A 77 6.45 -5.26 -3.95
N PRO A 78 5.64 -4.96 -4.97
CA PRO A 78 5.36 -3.56 -5.30
C PRO A 78 4.56 -2.88 -4.19
N VAL A 79 4.82 -1.60 -4.00
CA VAL A 79 4.10 -0.77 -3.04
C VAL A 79 3.36 0.33 -3.79
N LEU A 80 2.06 0.42 -3.59
CA LEU A 80 1.23 1.51 -4.08
C LEU A 80 1.03 2.48 -2.92
N ALA A 81 1.63 3.65 -3.02
CA ALA A 81 1.51 4.67 -1.98
C ALA A 81 0.23 5.47 -2.16
N VAL A 82 -0.41 5.85 -1.06
CA VAL A 82 -1.59 6.71 -1.05
C VAL A 82 -1.28 7.90 -0.17
N THR A 83 -1.43 9.12 -0.68
CA THR A 83 -0.98 10.31 0.04
C THR A 83 -1.95 11.47 -0.13
N ALA A 84 -2.13 12.27 0.95
CA ALA A 84 -2.84 13.53 0.88
C ALA A 84 -1.96 14.64 0.29
N TYR A 85 -0.66 14.41 0.22
CA TYR A 85 0.31 15.37 -0.29
C TYR A 85 0.89 14.84 -1.60
N ALA A 86 0.49 15.42 -2.72
CA ALA A 86 0.92 14.99 -4.04
C ALA A 86 1.74 16.09 -4.75
N GLY A 87 2.50 16.86 -3.98
CA GLY A 87 3.42 17.83 -4.52
C GLY A 87 4.60 17.16 -5.21
N LYS A 88 5.27 17.91 -6.08
CA LYS A 88 6.35 17.36 -6.89
C LYS A 88 7.48 16.75 -6.07
N GLY A 89 7.86 17.43 -4.98
CA GLY A 89 8.90 16.91 -4.10
C GLY A 89 8.47 15.68 -3.33
N ASP A 90 7.19 15.59 -2.98
CA ASP A 90 6.63 14.43 -2.26
C ASP A 90 6.62 13.19 -3.15
N GLU A 91 6.26 13.36 -4.42
CA GLU A 91 6.30 12.25 -5.37
C GLU A 91 7.71 11.66 -5.49
N GLU A 92 8.72 12.52 -5.62
CA GLU A 92 10.10 12.06 -5.70
C GLU A 92 10.52 11.28 -4.45
N ARG A 93 10.18 11.78 -3.28
CA ARG A 93 10.51 11.12 -2.02
C ARG A 93 9.84 9.75 -1.91
N ILE A 94 8.58 9.65 -2.33
CA ILE A 94 7.83 8.40 -2.29
C ILE A 94 8.46 7.39 -3.24
N ARG A 95 8.78 7.79 -4.47
CA ARG A 95 9.40 6.90 -5.45
C ARG A 95 10.82 6.51 -5.06
N ASP A 96 11.59 7.44 -4.52
CA ASP A 96 12.96 7.16 -4.07
C ASP A 96 12.97 6.16 -2.91
N ALA A 97 11.94 6.17 -2.07
CA ALA A 97 11.83 5.17 -0.99
C ALA A 97 11.55 3.77 -1.54
N GLY A 98 11.06 3.66 -2.77
CA GLY A 98 10.83 2.38 -3.42
C GLY A 98 9.40 2.10 -3.85
N ALA A 99 8.48 3.08 -3.76
CA ALA A 99 7.12 2.88 -4.22
C ALA A 99 7.08 2.71 -5.74
N ALA A 100 6.27 1.77 -6.20
CA ALA A 100 6.11 1.51 -7.63
C ALA A 100 5.19 2.53 -8.28
N ASP A 101 4.23 3.06 -7.53
CA ASP A 101 3.30 4.09 -8.00
C ASP A 101 2.70 4.79 -6.79
N TYR A 102 1.96 5.86 -7.02
CA TYR A 102 1.26 6.56 -5.95
C TYR A 102 -0.07 7.12 -6.43
N LEU A 103 -0.99 7.34 -5.48
CA LEU A 103 -2.28 7.97 -5.73
C LEU A 103 -2.50 9.08 -4.71
N ALA A 104 -3.08 10.19 -5.17
CA ALA A 104 -3.44 11.30 -4.30
C ALA A 104 -4.82 11.08 -3.69
N LYS A 105 -4.97 11.42 -2.41
CA LYS A 105 -6.29 11.44 -1.75
C LYS A 105 -7.07 12.70 -2.15
N PRO A 106 -8.39 12.63 -2.26
CA PRO A 106 -9.24 11.46 -2.06
C PRO A 106 -9.11 10.47 -3.22
N VAL A 107 -9.07 9.19 -2.89
CA VAL A 107 -8.85 8.13 -3.88
C VAL A 107 -10.19 7.70 -4.48
N SER A 108 -10.29 7.73 -5.81
CA SER A 108 -11.46 7.23 -6.53
C SER A 108 -11.26 5.77 -6.90
N ILE A 109 -12.35 5.01 -6.94
CA ILE A 109 -12.31 3.55 -7.15
C ILE A 109 -11.68 3.18 -8.50
N VAL A 110 -12.03 3.88 -9.58
CA VAL A 110 -11.54 3.52 -10.92
C VAL A 110 -10.02 3.69 -11.03
N PRO A 111 -9.42 4.85 -10.70
CA PRO A 111 -7.96 4.96 -10.71
C PRO A 111 -7.28 4.00 -9.74
N PHE A 112 -7.90 3.75 -8.58
CA PHE A 112 -7.37 2.82 -7.58
C PHE A 112 -7.25 1.41 -8.17
N MET A 113 -8.33 0.89 -8.75
CA MET A 113 -8.30 -0.45 -9.32
C MET A 113 -7.41 -0.55 -10.55
N ALA A 114 -7.32 0.52 -11.34
CA ALA A 114 -6.40 0.56 -12.47
C ALA A 114 -4.94 0.41 -12.01
N ALA A 115 -4.57 1.13 -10.95
CA ALA A 115 -3.21 1.03 -10.38
C ALA A 115 -2.95 -0.36 -9.80
N VAL A 116 -3.91 -0.93 -9.08
CA VAL A 116 -3.79 -2.27 -8.50
C VAL A 116 -3.56 -3.30 -9.61
N ARG A 117 -4.37 -3.26 -10.66
CA ARG A 117 -4.25 -4.21 -11.77
C ARG A 117 -2.93 -4.05 -12.52
N ALA A 118 -2.45 -2.82 -12.67
CA ALA A 118 -1.17 -2.56 -13.32
C ALA A 118 0.00 -3.15 -12.53
N LEU A 119 -0.08 -3.14 -11.19
CA LEU A 119 0.97 -3.65 -10.33
C LEU A 119 0.83 -5.15 -10.04
N LEU A 120 -0.32 -5.74 -10.33
CA LEU A 120 -0.59 -7.17 -10.15
C LEU A 120 -1.08 -7.79 -11.44
N PRO A 121 -0.27 -7.78 -12.49
CA PRO A 121 -0.67 -8.47 -13.74
C PRO A 121 -0.76 -9.98 -13.47
N GLU A 122 -1.66 -10.62 -14.15
CA GLU A 122 -1.83 -12.06 -14.02
C GLU A 122 -0.76 -12.87 -14.72
#